data_7fbdafc73684cf4717e786e7aaeb48b2
#
_entry.id   7fbdafc73684cf4717e786e7aaeb48b2
#
_cell.length_a   1.000
_cell.length_b   1.000
_cell.length_c   1.000
_cell.angle_alpha   90.00
_cell.angle_beta   90.00
_cell.angle_gamma   90.00
#
_symmetry.space_group_name_H-M   'P 1'
#
loop_
_entity.id
_entity.type
_entity.pdbx_description
1 polymer ?
#
loop_
_entity_poly.entity_id
_entity_poly.type
_entity_poly.pdbx_seq_one_letter_code
_entity_poly.pdbx_strand_id
1 'polypeptide(L)'
;MKITVQKSIIENILIHAQPFLEKKDTSQITSHVFIDASNNRLTLKATDYEIGLIVSTDNLIISQDGNVTANGKKLLDIVRILKEGEINLEVKSDILYISQSHSKFKLPTFSYNEFPVFPVSEGKSRILINSHSLIDSLKKITPSIDINNPKFELNGALIDIKQNSINFASTDTRRLAVVNIDNQSASELSIIVPKKAIVEIQKLFFDDIELYYDENYLIIHSKEYTFFTKLINGKFPEYSRIIPKEIKNTLILQKAKMIEAIKQITTISTDVKITFLNDTIIFESLSDDNIEAKTEINSITGFVTPFIIAVNSRYLLDFLNTINSSEFNIGLNDSNLPFVLNDGNFKTVVMPIVI
;
A
#
# COMPACT_ATOMS: atom_id res chain seq x y z
N MET A 1 35.06 -4.99 8.60
CA MET A 1 33.91 -4.52 9.39
C MET A 1 33.83 -5.30 10.70
N LYS A 2 33.68 -4.59 11.82
CA LYS A 2 33.41 -5.22 13.14
C LYS A 2 32.53 -4.30 13.97
N ILE A 3 31.32 -4.77 14.32
CA ILE A 3 30.33 -3.99 15.04
C ILE A 3 29.68 -4.81 16.17
N THR A 4 29.20 -4.11 17.18
CA THR A 4 28.34 -4.65 18.25
C THR A 4 27.06 -3.85 18.27
N VAL A 5 25.92 -4.54 18.18
CA VAL A 5 24.59 -3.92 18.10
C VAL A 5 23.60 -4.72 18.95
N GLN A 6 22.62 -4.03 19.53
CA GLN A 6 21.52 -4.70 20.25
C GLN A 6 20.66 -5.53 19.29
N LYS A 7 20.26 -6.74 19.72
CA LYS A 7 19.41 -7.63 18.92
C LYS A 7 18.16 -6.92 18.44
N SER A 8 17.44 -6.24 19.32
CA SER A 8 16.20 -5.53 18.99
C SER A 8 16.37 -4.51 17.86
N ILE A 9 17.50 -3.83 17.78
CA ILE A 9 17.80 -2.83 16.75
C ILE A 9 18.02 -3.51 15.40
N ILE A 10 18.94 -4.48 15.34
CA ILE A 10 19.26 -5.14 14.07
C ILE A 10 18.08 -5.99 13.57
N GLU A 11 17.33 -6.62 14.46
CA GLU A 11 16.11 -7.37 14.10
C GLU A 11 15.07 -6.46 13.45
N ASN A 12 14.79 -5.30 14.05
CA ASN A 12 13.84 -4.33 13.53
C ASN A 12 14.24 -3.85 12.12
N ILE A 13 15.50 -3.47 11.94
CA ILE A 13 16.04 -3.04 10.63
C ILE A 13 15.88 -4.15 9.59
N LEU A 14 16.21 -5.39 9.93
CA LEU A 14 16.09 -6.53 9.03
C LEU A 14 14.63 -6.87 8.70
N ILE A 15 13.70 -6.72 9.63
CA ILE A 15 12.26 -6.90 9.38
C ILE A 15 11.77 -5.90 8.32
N HIS A 16 12.12 -4.63 8.45
CA HIS A 16 11.76 -3.60 7.47
C HIS A 16 12.39 -3.85 6.09
N ALA A 17 13.57 -4.46 6.04
CA ALA A 17 14.25 -4.78 4.78
C ALA A 17 13.63 -5.97 4.00
N GLN A 18 12.93 -6.90 4.68
CA GLN A 18 12.42 -8.13 4.05
C GLN A 18 11.52 -7.93 2.81
N PRO A 19 10.60 -6.94 2.76
CA PRO A 19 9.75 -6.72 1.60
C PRO A 19 10.52 -6.31 0.33
N PHE A 20 11.75 -5.84 0.49
CA PHE A 20 12.60 -5.29 -0.56
C PHE A 20 13.61 -6.30 -1.11
N LEU A 21 13.58 -7.53 -0.65
CA LEU A 21 14.50 -8.58 -1.07
C LEU A 21 13.88 -9.49 -2.13
N GLU A 22 14.71 -9.95 -3.07
CA GLU A 22 14.35 -11.04 -3.97
C GLU A 22 14.12 -12.34 -3.16
N LYS A 23 12.95 -12.96 -3.41
CA LYS A 23 12.51 -14.13 -2.64
C LYS A 23 12.59 -15.44 -3.41
N LYS A 24 12.53 -15.40 -4.74
CA LYS A 24 12.45 -16.58 -5.60
C LYS A 24 13.83 -17.17 -5.88
N ASP A 25 14.82 -16.31 -6.10
CA ASP A 25 16.18 -16.69 -6.43
C ASP A 25 17.17 -16.16 -5.39
N THR A 26 17.59 -17.03 -4.48
CA THR A 26 18.55 -16.69 -3.41
C THR A 26 19.99 -16.59 -3.89
N SER A 27 20.28 -16.94 -5.15
CA SER A 27 21.60 -16.77 -5.75
C SER A 27 21.85 -15.35 -6.26
N GLN A 28 20.80 -14.50 -6.33
CA GLN A 28 20.93 -13.12 -6.75
C GLN A 28 21.38 -12.22 -5.60
N ILE A 29 22.17 -11.20 -5.92
CA ILE A 29 22.64 -10.22 -4.95
C ILE A 29 21.49 -9.46 -4.27
N THR A 30 20.36 -9.31 -4.93
CA THR A 30 19.14 -8.70 -4.40
C THR A 30 18.42 -9.56 -3.35
N SER A 31 18.83 -10.81 -3.13
CA SER A 31 18.44 -11.59 -1.95
C SER A 31 19.24 -11.21 -0.70
N HIS A 32 20.31 -10.43 -0.87
CA HIS A 32 21.16 -9.94 0.20
C HIS A 32 20.76 -8.51 0.61
N VAL A 33 20.98 -8.20 1.86
CA VAL A 33 21.08 -6.82 2.36
C VAL A 33 22.53 -6.37 2.21
N PHE A 34 22.72 -5.11 1.85
CA PHE A 34 24.02 -4.43 1.96
C PHE A 34 24.09 -3.72 3.31
N ILE A 35 25.16 -3.94 4.04
CA ILE A 35 25.40 -3.37 5.37
C ILE A 35 26.69 -2.56 5.29
N ASP A 36 26.62 -1.29 5.63
CA ASP A 36 27.75 -0.40 5.77
C ASP A 36 27.82 0.13 7.21
N ALA A 37 28.98 -0.03 7.82
CA ALA A 37 29.26 0.49 9.15
C ALA A 37 30.41 1.48 9.01
N SER A 38 30.11 2.76 9.00
CA SER A 38 31.08 3.84 8.85
C SER A 38 30.59 5.11 9.54
N ASN A 39 31.52 6.01 9.89
CA ASN A 39 31.19 7.30 10.51
C ASN A 39 30.27 7.20 11.73
N ASN A 40 30.45 6.19 12.57
CA ASN A 40 29.63 5.88 13.74
C ASN A 40 28.14 5.61 13.41
N ARG A 41 27.86 5.16 12.19
CA ARG A 41 26.51 4.88 11.68
C ARG A 41 26.46 3.53 10.99
N LEU A 42 25.41 2.78 11.24
CA LEU A 42 25.04 1.59 10.48
C LEU A 42 24.03 1.98 9.44
N THR A 43 24.31 1.68 8.18
CA THR A 43 23.37 1.83 7.06
C THR A 43 23.11 0.48 6.43
N LEU A 44 21.85 0.10 6.32
CA LEU A 44 21.43 -1.11 5.64
C LEU A 44 20.60 -0.73 4.41
N LYS A 45 20.92 -1.38 3.27
CA LYS A 45 20.19 -1.22 2.00
C LYS A 45 19.61 -2.56 1.55
N ALA A 46 18.39 -2.53 1.03
CA ALA A 46 17.74 -3.67 0.42
C ALA A 46 16.98 -3.23 -0.84
N THR A 47 17.01 -4.04 -1.89
CA THR A 47 16.27 -3.76 -3.14
C THR A 47 16.08 -5.03 -3.95
N ASP A 48 14.97 -5.08 -4.70
CA ASP A 48 14.69 -6.05 -5.76
C ASP A 48 14.73 -5.42 -7.16
N TYR A 49 15.41 -4.27 -7.30
CA TYR A 49 15.48 -3.39 -8.46
C TYR A 49 14.23 -2.56 -8.77
N GLU A 50 13.05 -2.92 -8.26
CA GLU A 50 11.81 -2.15 -8.48
C GLU A 50 11.55 -1.18 -7.33
N ILE A 51 11.75 -1.65 -6.11
CA ILE A 51 11.68 -0.86 -4.89
C ILE A 51 12.95 -1.03 -4.08
N GLY A 52 13.27 -0.05 -3.25
CA GLY A 52 14.41 -0.16 -2.35
C GLY A 52 14.24 0.66 -1.09
N LEU A 53 14.94 0.23 -0.05
CA LEU A 53 14.94 0.84 1.27
C LEU A 53 16.37 1.02 1.78
N ILE A 54 16.64 2.20 2.34
CA ILE A 54 17.79 2.47 3.18
C ILE A 54 17.28 2.73 4.59
N VAL A 55 17.85 2.04 5.55
CA VAL A 55 17.60 2.25 7.00
C VAL A 55 18.93 2.56 7.66
N SER A 56 18.97 3.56 8.53
CA SER A 56 20.18 3.93 9.24
C SER A 56 19.92 4.04 10.75
N THR A 57 20.96 3.71 11.55
CA THR A 57 20.95 3.90 13.00
C THR A 57 22.33 4.25 13.52
N ASP A 58 22.38 5.06 14.57
CA ASP A 58 23.62 5.44 15.26
C ASP A 58 23.77 4.65 16.59
N ASN A 59 22.79 3.79 16.92
CA ASN A 59 22.75 3.02 18.16
C ASN A 59 23.54 1.69 18.07
N LEU A 60 24.85 1.79 17.90
CA LEU A 60 25.77 0.65 17.85
C LEU A 60 27.19 1.07 18.23
N ILE A 61 28.04 0.08 18.40
CA ILE A 61 29.49 0.28 18.59
C ILE A 61 30.19 -0.22 17.32
N ILE A 62 30.93 0.64 16.64
CA ILE A 62 31.78 0.29 15.50
C ILE A 62 33.23 0.18 16.01
N SER A 63 33.76 -1.04 16.02
CA SER A 63 35.16 -1.29 16.36
C SER A 63 36.08 -1.23 15.12
N GLN A 64 35.50 -1.49 13.93
CA GLN A 64 36.20 -1.42 12.65
C GLN A 64 35.18 -1.11 11.56
N ASP A 65 35.40 -0.02 10.83
CA ASP A 65 34.62 0.36 9.66
C ASP A 65 34.68 -0.70 8.55
N GLY A 66 33.66 -0.69 7.68
CA GLY A 66 33.62 -1.53 6.51
C GLY A 66 32.20 -1.87 6.09
N ASN A 67 32.10 -2.67 5.05
CA ASN A 67 30.84 -3.05 4.46
C ASN A 67 30.79 -4.54 4.12
N VAL A 68 29.59 -5.06 3.91
CA VAL A 68 29.35 -6.47 3.60
C VAL A 68 27.95 -6.64 2.99
N THR A 69 27.78 -7.70 2.20
CA THR A 69 26.45 -8.20 1.85
C THR A 69 26.17 -9.48 2.59
N ALA A 70 24.91 -9.73 2.94
CA ALA A 70 24.49 -10.98 3.54
C ALA A 70 23.08 -11.34 3.12
N ASN A 71 22.77 -12.64 2.95
CA ASN A 71 21.40 -13.07 2.67
C ASN A 71 20.46 -12.58 3.78
N GLY A 72 19.57 -11.65 3.43
CA GLY A 72 18.78 -10.91 4.41
C GLY A 72 17.78 -11.78 5.17
N LYS A 73 17.21 -12.82 4.51
CA LYS A 73 16.32 -13.77 5.19
C LYS A 73 17.08 -14.62 6.20
N LYS A 74 18.21 -15.22 5.79
CA LYS A 74 19.03 -16.06 6.69
C LYS A 74 19.59 -15.25 7.85
N LEU A 75 20.01 -14.02 7.60
CA LEU A 75 20.50 -13.14 8.67
C LEU A 75 19.38 -12.83 9.69
N LEU A 76 18.17 -12.51 9.22
CA LEU A 76 17.03 -12.29 10.11
C LEU A 76 16.68 -13.55 10.90
N ASP A 77 16.66 -14.72 10.27
CA ASP A 77 16.36 -15.99 10.93
C ASP A 77 17.37 -16.29 12.04
N ILE A 78 18.67 -16.03 11.79
CA ILE A 78 19.73 -16.15 12.83
C ILE A 78 19.50 -15.17 13.98
N VAL A 79 19.26 -13.89 13.66
CA VAL A 79 19.06 -12.85 14.69
C VAL A 79 17.85 -13.18 15.57
N ARG A 80 16.76 -13.69 15.02
CA ARG A 80 15.54 -14.07 15.74
C ARG A 80 15.75 -15.17 16.79
N ILE A 81 16.58 -16.16 16.50
CA ILE A 81 16.84 -17.27 17.44
C ILE A 81 17.83 -16.92 18.54
N LEU A 82 18.57 -15.81 18.41
CA LEU A 82 19.47 -15.33 19.45
C LEU A 82 18.69 -14.74 20.63
N LYS A 83 19.34 -14.70 21.82
CA LYS A 83 18.74 -14.11 23.04
C LYS A 83 18.76 -12.58 22.97
N GLU A 84 17.95 -11.93 23.78
CA GLU A 84 18.05 -10.47 23.94
C GLU A 84 19.44 -10.07 24.45
N GLY A 85 19.95 -8.95 23.93
CA GLY A 85 21.27 -8.40 24.25
C GLY A 85 22.11 -8.08 23.01
N GLU A 86 23.40 -7.91 23.22
CA GLU A 86 24.34 -7.52 22.17
C GLU A 86 24.68 -8.69 21.23
N ILE A 87 24.74 -8.38 19.95
CA ILE A 87 25.18 -9.27 18.88
C ILE A 87 26.43 -8.65 18.23
N ASN A 88 27.43 -9.47 17.98
CA ASN A 88 28.62 -9.08 17.27
C ASN A 88 28.55 -9.53 15.80
N LEU A 89 28.77 -8.62 14.88
CA LEU A 89 28.92 -8.87 13.44
C LEU A 89 30.37 -8.57 13.05
N GLU A 90 31.08 -9.54 12.47
CA GLU A 90 32.47 -9.40 12.06
C GLU A 90 32.67 -10.00 10.66
N VAL A 91 33.33 -9.28 9.78
CA VAL A 91 33.67 -9.74 8.43
C VAL A 91 35.14 -10.15 8.40
N LYS A 92 35.38 -11.39 7.96
CA LYS A 92 36.71 -11.96 7.72
C LYS A 92 36.70 -12.80 6.45
N SER A 93 37.61 -12.52 5.54
CA SER A 93 37.79 -13.30 4.30
C SER A 93 36.48 -13.57 3.56
N ASP A 94 35.70 -12.51 3.30
CA ASP A 94 34.41 -12.55 2.59
C ASP A 94 33.34 -13.46 3.24
N ILE A 95 33.39 -13.60 4.57
CA ILE A 95 32.40 -14.30 5.36
C ILE A 95 31.94 -13.37 6.47
N LEU A 96 30.63 -13.25 6.63
CA LEU A 96 30.03 -12.56 7.78
C LEU A 96 29.87 -13.56 8.94
N TYR A 97 30.54 -13.27 10.04
CA TYR A 97 30.38 -13.99 11.30
C TYR A 97 29.40 -13.25 12.21
N ILE A 98 28.43 -13.96 12.73
CA ILE A 98 27.46 -13.49 13.70
C ILE A 98 27.71 -14.24 15.01
N SER A 99 27.89 -13.55 16.11
CA SER A 99 28.15 -14.21 17.40
C SER A 99 27.46 -13.53 18.57
N GLN A 100 27.02 -14.36 19.53
CA GLN A 100 26.48 -13.95 20.82
C GLN A 100 26.84 -15.03 21.84
N SER A 101 27.58 -14.66 22.89
CA SER A 101 28.07 -15.60 23.91
C SER A 101 28.76 -16.81 23.30
N HIS A 102 28.20 -18.01 23.42
CA HIS A 102 28.73 -19.25 22.85
C HIS A 102 28.19 -19.59 21.46
N SER A 103 27.19 -18.86 20.97
CA SER A 103 26.59 -19.09 19.64
C SER A 103 27.42 -18.39 18.58
N LYS A 104 27.73 -19.12 17.50
CA LYS A 104 28.49 -18.58 16.35
C LYS A 104 27.87 -19.09 15.04
N PHE A 105 27.63 -18.18 14.13
CA PHE A 105 27.11 -18.43 12.78
C PHE A 105 28.02 -17.79 11.75
N LYS A 106 28.00 -18.31 10.54
CA LYS A 106 28.70 -17.74 9.39
C LYS A 106 27.79 -17.73 8.17
N LEU A 107 27.81 -16.64 7.44
CA LEU A 107 27.09 -16.48 6.17
C LEU A 107 28.09 -16.11 5.08
N PRO A 108 28.01 -16.74 3.89
CA PRO A 108 28.76 -16.30 2.73
C PRO A 108 28.26 -14.93 2.28
N THR A 109 29.15 -14.17 1.67
CA THR A 109 28.84 -12.82 1.16
C THR A 109 29.00 -12.78 -0.35
N PHE A 110 28.38 -11.80 -1.01
CA PHE A 110 28.73 -11.39 -2.37
C PHE A 110 29.63 -10.17 -2.33
N SER A 111 30.28 -9.87 -3.44
CA SER A 111 31.03 -8.63 -3.59
C SER A 111 30.07 -7.44 -3.41
N TYR A 112 30.37 -6.58 -2.46
CA TYR A 112 29.55 -5.39 -2.21
C TYR A 112 29.57 -4.40 -3.39
N ASN A 113 30.58 -4.44 -4.25
CA ASN A 113 30.66 -3.61 -5.45
C ASN A 113 29.61 -3.97 -6.50
N GLU A 114 29.02 -5.16 -6.42
CA GLU A 114 27.95 -5.62 -7.31
C GLU A 114 26.56 -5.24 -6.80
N PHE A 115 26.47 -4.66 -5.59
CA PHE A 115 25.18 -4.26 -5.02
C PHE A 115 24.59 -3.08 -5.82
N PRO A 116 23.27 -3.13 -6.15
CA PRO A 116 22.63 -2.13 -6.98
C PRO A 116 22.80 -0.70 -6.45
N VAL A 117 23.07 0.24 -7.35
CA VAL A 117 23.12 1.67 -7.02
C VAL A 117 21.70 2.20 -6.86
N PHE A 118 21.47 2.96 -5.81
CA PHE A 118 20.18 3.58 -5.53
C PHE A 118 20.04 4.94 -6.21
N PRO A 119 18.85 5.30 -6.69
CA PRO A 119 18.61 6.63 -7.22
C PRO A 119 18.77 7.68 -6.11
N VAL A 120 19.29 8.84 -6.46
CA VAL A 120 19.47 9.98 -5.56
C VAL A 120 18.37 11.03 -5.79
N SER A 121 18.04 11.81 -4.77
CA SER A 121 17.04 12.89 -4.86
C SER A 121 17.60 14.20 -5.42
N GLU A 122 18.94 14.34 -5.51
CA GLU A 122 19.56 15.54 -6.06
C GLU A 122 19.11 15.81 -7.50
N GLY A 123 18.73 17.07 -7.76
CA GLY A 123 18.25 17.51 -9.08
C GLY A 123 16.83 17.08 -9.44
N LYS A 124 16.13 16.36 -8.54
CA LYS A 124 14.72 15.94 -8.77
C LYS A 124 13.72 16.97 -8.25
N SER A 125 12.56 17.00 -8.86
CA SER A 125 11.45 17.85 -8.43
C SER A 125 10.87 17.35 -7.10
N ARG A 126 10.40 18.29 -6.25
CA ARG A 126 9.82 17.98 -4.94
C ARG A 126 8.31 18.11 -4.96
N ILE A 127 7.63 17.17 -4.32
CA ILE A 127 6.18 17.21 -4.04
C ILE A 127 6.00 17.61 -2.58
N LEU A 128 5.16 18.62 -2.33
CA LEU A 128 4.78 19.05 -0.98
C LEU A 128 3.45 18.37 -0.61
N ILE A 129 3.52 17.40 0.26
CA ILE A 129 2.36 16.68 0.80
C ILE A 129 2.64 16.25 2.23
N ASN A 130 1.63 16.37 3.08
CA ASN A 130 1.70 15.84 4.44
C ASN A 130 1.61 14.32 4.44
N SER A 131 2.42 13.65 5.24
CA SER A 131 2.47 12.17 5.32
C SER A 131 1.11 11.56 5.66
N HIS A 132 0.39 12.11 6.63
CA HIS A 132 -0.93 11.63 7.02
C HIS A 132 -1.92 11.68 5.85
N SER A 133 -1.96 12.80 5.11
CA SER A 133 -2.83 12.94 3.94
C SER A 133 -2.45 11.98 2.81
N LEU A 134 -1.16 11.76 2.59
CA LEU A 134 -0.66 10.78 1.63
C LEU A 134 -1.11 9.36 2.01
N ILE A 135 -0.82 8.94 3.25
CA ILE A 135 -1.10 7.59 3.73
C ILE A 135 -2.61 7.32 3.76
N ASP A 136 -3.42 8.25 4.25
CA ASP A 136 -4.89 8.12 4.26
C ASP A 136 -5.45 7.99 2.84
N SER A 137 -4.97 8.83 1.90
CA SER A 137 -5.37 8.74 0.50
C SER A 137 -4.98 7.40 -0.14
N LEU A 138 -3.74 6.94 0.08
CA LEU A 138 -3.27 5.66 -0.44
C LEU A 138 -4.05 4.48 0.15
N LYS A 139 -4.38 4.49 1.45
CA LYS A 139 -5.21 3.45 2.09
C LYS A 139 -6.58 3.32 1.43
N LYS A 140 -7.23 4.44 1.12
CA LYS A 140 -8.56 4.48 0.52
C LYS A 140 -8.59 3.89 -0.90
N ILE A 141 -7.55 4.11 -1.69
CA ILE A 141 -7.52 3.66 -3.09
C ILE A 141 -6.88 2.27 -3.29
N THR A 142 -6.00 1.82 -2.38
CA THR A 142 -5.25 0.55 -2.51
C THR A 142 -6.13 -0.68 -2.79
N PRO A 143 -7.33 -0.85 -2.21
CA PRO A 143 -8.18 -2.00 -2.48
C PRO A 143 -8.64 -2.13 -3.94
N SER A 144 -8.71 -1.02 -4.67
CA SER A 144 -9.15 -0.98 -6.07
C SER A 144 -8.01 -1.17 -7.09
N ILE A 145 -6.78 -1.45 -6.66
CA ILE A 145 -5.66 -1.73 -7.58
C ILE A 145 -5.65 -3.21 -7.93
N ASP A 146 -5.68 -3.53 -9.23
CA ASP A 146 -5.59 -4.89 -9.76
C ASP A 146 -4.16 -5.22 -10.21
N ILE A 147 -3.43 -6.03 -9.43
CA ILE A 147 -2.04 -6.41 -9.72
C ILE A 147 -1.89 -7.42 -10.87
N ASN A 148 -2.96 -8.01 -11.31
CA ASN A 148 -2.96 -9.02 -12.38
C ASN A 148 -3.60 -8.50 -13.67
N ASN A 149 -3.85 -7.21 -13.76
CA ASN A 149 -4.45 -6.61 -14.93
C ASN A 149 -3.46 -6.67 -16.12
N PRO A 150 -3.90 -7.08 -17.32
CA PRO A 150 -3.05 -7.09 -18.51
C PRO A 150 -2.63 -5.67 -18.95
N LYS A 151 -3.34 -4.63 -18.53
CA LYS A 151 -2.95 -3.24 -18.68
C LYS A 151 -2.09 -2.82 -17.49
N PHE A 152 -0.79 -2.73 -17.71
CA PHE A 152 0.19 -2.47 -16.64
C PHE A 152 -0.08 -1.19 -15.86
N GLU A 153 -0.64 -0.17 -16.51
CA GLU A 153 -1.02 1.09 -15.88
C GLU A 153 -2.09 0.94 -14.78
N LEU A 154 -2.82 -0.19 -14.74
CA LEU A 154 -3.80 -0.50 -13.70
C LEU A 154 -3.23 -1.31 -12.53
N ASN A 155 -1.97 -1.77 -12.62
CA ASN A 155 -1.29 -2.49 -11.54
C ASN A 155 -0.74 -1.56 -10.44
N GLY A 156 -1.00 -0.27 -10.58
CA GLY A 156 -0.65 0.78 -9.63
C GLY A 156 -1.77 1.78 -9.44
N ALA A 157 -1.47 2.83 -8.70
CA ALA A 157 -2.36 3.96 -8.51
C ALA A 157 -1.78 5.22 -9.14
N LEU A 158 -2.65 6.04 -9.71
CA LEU A 158 -2.36 7.36 -10.20
C LEU A 158 -2.22 8.33 -9.03
N ILE A 159 -1.17 9.14 -9.05
CA ILE A 159 -1.07 10.40 -8.29
C ILE A 159 -1.05 11.51 -9.35
N ASP A 160 -2.13 12.27 -9.43
CA ASP A 160 -2.34 13.33 -10.43
C ASP A 160 -2.40 14.68 -9.72
N ILE A 161 -1.29 15.40 -9.78
CA ILE A 161 -1.11 16.72 -9.15
C ILE A 161 -1.46 17.78 -10.17
N LYS A 162 -2.43 18.59 -9.84
CA LYS A 162 -2.90 19.75 -10.60
C LYS A 162 -2.65 21.02 -9.80
N GLN A 163 -2.82 22.17 -10.41
CA GLN A 163 -2.57 23.47 -9.79
C GLN A 163 -3.22 23.64 -8.39
N ASN A 164 -4.46 23.15 -8.20
CA ASN A 164 -5.22 23.35 -6.97
C ASN A 164 -5.61 22.03 -6.27
N SER A 165 -5.25 20.87 -6.81
CA SER A 165 -5.66 19.58 -6.26
C SER A 165 -4.65 18.47 -6.50
N ILE A 166 -4.61 17.52 -5.60
CA ILE A 166 -3.94 16.23 -5.80
C ILE A 166 -5.02 15.16 -5.82
N ASN A 167 -5.08 14.41 -6.91
CA ASN A 167 -6.00 13.30 -7.05
C ASN A 167 -5.24 11.98 -6.96
N PHE A 168 -5.71 11.08 -6.13
CA PHE A 168 -5.28 9.70 -6.07
C PHE A 168 -6.36 8.84 -6.70
N ALA A 169 -6.02 8.03 -7.68
CA ALA A 169 -7.01 7.19 -8.35
C ALA A 169 -6.49 5.78 -8.59
N SER A 170 -7.36 4.79 -8.46
CA SER A 170 -7.09 3.40 -8.82
C SER A 170 -8.35 2.71 -9.31
N THR A 171 -8.18 1.68 -10.15
CA THR A 171 -9.31 0.90 -10.70
C THR A 171 -8.89 -0.53 -11.01
N ASP A 172 -9.85 -1.44 -10.84
CA ASP A 172 -9.79 -2.83 -11.31
C ASP A 172 -10.72 -3.09 -12.52
N THR A 173 -11.16 -2.03 -13.20
CA THR A 173 -12.13 -2.00 -14.31
C THR A 173 -13.59 -2.21 -13.90
N ARG A 174 -13.88 -2.68 -12.70
CA ARG A 174 -15.24 -2.86 -12.15
C ARG A 174 -15.62 -1.79 -11.14
N ARG A 175 -14.60 -1.14 -10.58
CA ARG A 175 -14.75 0.01 -9.68
C ARG A 175 -13.62 0.99 -9.89
N LEU A 176 -13.87 2.23 -9.51
CA LEU A 176 -12.90 3.32 -9.51
C LEU A 176 -12.92 3.99 -8.14
N ALA A 177 -11.78 4.01 -7.45
CA ALA A 177 -11.60 4.74 -6.20
C ALA A 177 -10.84 6.04 -6.47
N VAL A 178 -11.33 7.16 -5.97
CA VAL A 178 -10.71 8.48 -6.14
C VAL A 178 -10.73 9.24 -4.82
N VAL A 179 -9.58 9.76 -4.42
CA VAL A 179 -9.44 10.73 -3.32
C VAL A 179 -8.93 12.04 -3.89
N ASN A 180 -9.56 13.14 -3.50
CA ASN A 180 -9.13 14.49 -3.88
C ASN A 180 -8.70 15.24 -2.64
N ILE A 181 -7.50 15.85 -2.66
CA ILE A 181 -7.02 16.75 -1.61
C ILE A 181 -6.52 18.05 -2.23
N ASP A 182 -6.47 19.12 -1.42
CA ASP A 182 -5.94 20.39 -1.86
C ASP A 182 -4.44 20.30 -2.16
N ASN A 183 -4.01 20.92 -3.25
CA ASN A 183 -2.61 21.02 -3.62
C ASN A 183 -1.98 22.27 -3.02
N GLN A 184 -0.82 22.08 -2.40
CA GLN A 184 0.05 23.16 -1.90
C GLN A 184 1.35 23.27 -2.71
N SER A 185 1.53 22.42 -3.72
CA SER A 185 2.71 22.39 -4.57
C SER A 185 2.51 23.19 -5.85
N ALA A 186 3.53 23.88 -6.32
CA ALA A 186 3.50 24.60 -7.60
C ALA A 186 3.69 23.68 -8.83
N SER A 187 3.96 22.40 -8.61
CA SER A 187 4.26 21.43 -9.68
C SER A 187 2.99 20.73 -10.16
N GLU A 188 2.88 20.54 -11.47
CA GLU A 188 1.92 19.62 -12.07
C GLU A 188 2.62 18.30 -12.42
N LEU A 189 1.99 17.19 -12.07
CA LEU A 189 2.58 15.86 -12.21
C LEU A 189 1.50 14.81 -12.34
N SER A 190 1.76 13.80 -13.18
CA SER A 190 0.92 12.60 -13.28
C SER A 190 1.83 11.37 -13.30
N ILE A 191 1.84 10.62 -12.21
CA ILE A 191 2.66 9.40 -12.05
C ILE A 191 1.81 8.21 -11.63
N ILE A 192 2.26 7.01 -12.02
CA ILE A 192 1.63 5.76 -11.60
C ILE A 192 2.59 5.01 -10.68
N VAL A 193 2.19 4.86 -9.42
CA VAL A 193 2.97 4.19 -8.39
C VAL A 193 2.52 2.73 -8.26
N PRO A 194 3.43 1.74 -8.37
CA PRO A 194 3.06 0.32 -8.25
C PRO A 194 2.41 -0.03 -6.91
N LYS A 195 1.45 -0.96 -6.90
CA LYS A 195 0.78 -1.42 -5.66
C LYS A 195 1.76 -1.88 -4.59
N LYS A 196 2.83 -2.60 -5.00
CA LYS A 196 3.87 -3.07 -4.08
C LYS A 196 4.51 -1.91 -3.32
N ALA A 197 4.86 -0.84 -4.02
CA ALA A 197 5.40 0.38 -3.42
C ALA A 197 4.40 1.05 -2.47
N ILE A 198 3.15 1.20 -2.89
CA ILE A 198 2.08 1.80 -2.09
C ILE A 198 1.89 1.07 -0.76
N VAL A 199 1.91 -0.25 -0.78
CA VAL A 199 1.78 -1.08 0.44
C VAL A 199 2.93 -0.84 1.41
N GLU A 200 4.17 -0.69 0.92
CA GLU A 200 5.31 -0.44 1.79
C GLU A 200 5.35 1.03 2.27
N ILE A 201 4.98 2.00 1.44
CA ILE A 201 4.84 3.40 1.84
C ILE A 201 3.89 3.54 3.05
N GLN A 202 2.75 2.85 3.03
CA GLN A 202 1.76 2.88 4.12
C GLN A 202 2.26 2.31 5.45
N LYS A 203 3.32 1.51 5.44
CA LYS A 203 3.91 0.88 6.64
C LYS A 203 5.07 1.67 7.24
N LEU A 204 5.75 2.49 6.43
CA LEU A 204 7.03 3.08 6.79
C LEU A 204 6.92 4.56 7.20
N PHE A 205 5.97 5.30 6.65
CA PHE A 205 5.98 6.76 6.73
C PHE A 205 4.82 7.32 7.55
N PHE A 206 5.06 7.57 8.83
CA PHE A 206 4.08 8.16 9.76
C PHE A 206 4.44 9.57 10.21
N ASP A 207 5.72 9.97 10.03
CA ASP A 207 6.27 11.26 10.42
C ASP A 207 6.44 12.19 9.21
N ASP A 208 7.17 13.30 9.39
CA ASP A 208 7.50 14.23 8.31
C ASP A 208 8.29 13.54 7.20
N ILE A 209 7.88 13.80 5.97
CA ILE A 209 8.45 13.21 4.76
C ILE A 209 8.78 14.28 3.72
N GLU A 210 9.76 13.94 2.90
CA GLU A 210 10.07 14.67 1.68
C GLU A 210 9.93 13.73 0.49
N LEU A 211 9.14 14.12 -0.50
CA LEU A 211 8.93 13.37 -1.73
C LEU A 211 9.66 14.04 -2.87
N TYR A 212 10.44 13.23 -3.60
CA TYR A 212 11.13 13.63 -4.82
C TYR A 212 10.77 12.70 -5.96
N TYR A 213 10.72 13.22 -7.18
CA TYR A 213 10.39 12.41 -8.34
C TYR A 213 11.12 12.86 -9.61
N ASP A 214 11.23 11.94 -10.55
CA ASP A 214 11.53 12.16 -11.95
C ASP A 214 10.63 11.25 -12.82
N GLU A 215 10.97 11.08 -14.09
CA GLU A 215 10.20 10.23 -15.02
C GLU A 215 10.20 8.74 -14.64
N ASN A 216 11.19 8.28 -13.88
CA ASN A 216 11.43 6.87 -13.59
C ASN A 216 11.19 6.47 -12.13
N TYR A 217 11.37 7.42 -11.19
CA TYR A 217 11.42 7.12 -9.76
C TYR A 217 10.58 8.09 -8.93
N LEU A 218 9.97 7.54 -7.89
CA LEU A 218 9.51 8.27 -6.72
C LEU A 218 10.45 7.92 -5.57
N ILE A 219 10.97 8.95 -4.87
CA ILE A 219 11.86 8.81 -3.72
C ILE A 219 11.21 9.49 -2.52
N ILE A 220 11.19 8.81 -1.39
CA ILE A 220 10.63 9.34 -0.14
C ILE A 220 11.74 9.29 0.92
N HIS A 221 11.99 10.43 1.54
CA HIS A 221 12.86 10.56 2.69
C HIS A 221 12.06 10.84 3.96
N SER A 222 12.44 10.19 5.04
CA SER A 222 12.07 10.53 6.40
C SER A 222 13.31 10.53 7.28
N LYS A 223 13.16 10.75 8.58
CA LYS A 223 14.30 10.72 9.52
C LYS A 223 15.01 9.36 9.55
N GLU A 224 14.27 8.26 9.41
CA GLU A 224 14.78 6.90 9.58
C GLU A 224 14.98 6.16 8.26
N TYR A 225 14.20 6.53 7.22
CA TYR A 225 14.10 5.77 5.99
C TYR A 225 14.35 6.63 4.76
N THR A 226 15.07 6.05 3.79
CA THR A 226 15.02 6.49 2.40
C THR A 226 14.45 5.34 1.58
N PHE A 227 13.35 5.60 0.93
CA PHE A 227 12.64 4.64 0.08
C PHE A 227 12.67 5.13 -1.36
N PHE A 228 12.77 4.21 -2.31
CA PHE A 228 12.49 4.52 -3.70
C PHE A 228 11.62 3.45 -4.35
N THR A 229 10.88 3.85 -5.38
CA THR A 229 10.19 2.94 -6.30
C THR A 229 10.36 3.39 -7.74
N LYS A 230 10.49 2.43 -8.65
CA LYS A 230 10.27 2.69 -10.07
C LYS A 230 8.80 3.01 -10.29
N LEU A 231 8.54 3.91 -11.22
CA LEU A 231 7.19 4.25 -11.65
C LEU A 231 6.73 3.33 -12.79
N ILE A 232 5.43 3.11 -12.90
CA ILE A 232 4.85 2.40 -14.03
C ILE A 232 4.77 3.37 -15.21
N ASN A 233 5.44 3.02 -16.31
CA ASN A 233 5.34 3.76 -17.57
C ASN A 233 3.98 3.49 -18.21
N GLY A 234 3.34 4.54 -18.70
CA GLY A 234 2.05 4.46 -19.36
C GLY A 234 1.16 5.64 -19.05
N LYS A 235 -0.03 5.63 -19.61
CA LYS A 235 -1.05 6.64 -19.36
C LYS A 235 -2.21 6.01 -18.63
N PHE A 236 -2.45 6.46 -17.39
CA PHE A 236 -3.63 6.03 -16.66
C PHE A 236 -4.91 6.44 -17.41
N PRO A 237 -5.97 5.60 -17.42
CA PRO A 237 -7.23 5.93 -18.10
C PRO A 237 -7.82 7.25 -17.62
N GLU A 238 -8.56 7.92 -18.47
CA GLU A 238 -9.22 9.19 -18.15
C GLU A 238 -10.40 8.94 -17.20
N TYR A 239 -10.10 8.70 -15.95
CA TYR A 239 -11.02 8.26 -14.90
C TYR A 239 -12.15 9.26 -14.63
N SER A 240 -11.94 10.54 -14.90
CA SER A 240 -12.94 11.59 -14.71
C SER A 240 -14.21 11.38 -15.53
N ARG A 241 -14.10 10.66 -16.67
CA ARG A 241 -15.24 10.35 -17.55
C ARG A 241 -16.16 9.27 -16.96
N ILE A 242 -15.65 8.45 -16.05
CA ILE A 242 -16.39 7.34 -15.44
C ILE A 242 -17.24 7.83 -14.26
N ILE A 243 -16.86 8.94 -13.65
CA ILE A 243 -17.57 9.53 -12.51
C ILE A 243 -18.88 10.15 -13.04
N PRO A 244 -20.05 9.69 -12.56
CA PRO A 244 -21.33 10.29 -12.94
C PRO A 244 -21.36 11.77 -12.60
N LYS A 245 -21.72 12.59 -13.59
CA LYS A 245 -21.84 14.06 -13.43
C LYS A 245 -23.09 14.46 -12.66
N GLU A 246 -24.16 13.68 -12.80
CA GLU A 246 -25.45 13.90 -12.17
C GLU A 246 -25.84 12.68 -11.37
N ILE A 247 -26.40 12.86 -10.20
CA ILE A 247 -26.93 11.83 -9.32
C ILE A 247 -28.41 12.17 -9.08
N LYS A 248 -29.30 11.23 -9.45
CA LYS A 248 -30.75 11.40 -9.29
C LYS A 248 -31.21 11.21 -7.86
N ASN A 249 -30.69 10.19 -7.19
CA ASN A 249 -31.08 9.84 -5.83
C ASN A 249 -29.81 9.72 -4.97
N THR A 250 -29.79 10.41 -3.83
CA THR A 250 -28.71 10.31 -2.86
C THR A 250 -29.31 9.89 -1.52
N LEU A 251 -28.78 8.83 -0.92
CA LEU A 251 -29.17 8.34 0.40
C LEU A 251 -27.99 8.49 1.36
N ILE A 252 -28.28 8.81 2.62
CA ILE A 252 -27.31 8.76 3.72
C ILE A 252 -27.52 7.46 4.45
N LEU A 253 -26.49 6.61 4.53
CA LEU A 253 -26.58 5.28 5.11
C LEU A 253 -25.60 5.12 6.27
N GLN A 254 -25.99 4.34 7.28
CA GLN A 254 -25.15 4.07 8.45
C GLN A 254 -24.14 2.96 8.14
N LYS A 255 -22.84 3.27 8.23
CA LYS A 255 -21.74 2.37 7.96
C LYS A 255 -21.85 1.03 8.68
N ALA A 256 -22.11 1.06 10.01
CA ALA A 256 -22.14 -0.16 10.83
C ALA A 256 -23.25 -1.13 10.39
N LYS A 257 -24.46 -0.63 10.14
CA LYS A 257 -25.58 -1.45 9.68
C LYS A 257 -25.32 -2.08 8.32
N MET A 258 -24.74 -1.31 7.39
CA MET A 258 -24.39 -1.81 6.06
C MET A 258 -23.33 -2.90 6.12
N ILE A 259 -22.26 -2.72 6.92
CA ILE A 259 -21.22 -3.74 7.11
C ILE A 259 -21.81 -5.03 7.69
N GLU A 260 -22.66 -4.92 8.71
CA GLU A 260 -23.28 -6.08 9.35
C GLU A 260 -24.15 -6.86 8.37
N ALA A 261 -25.07 -6.19 7.67
CA ALA A 261 -25.95 -6.82 6.70
C ALA A 261 -25.17 -7.48 5.55
N ILE A 262 -24.20 -6.78 4.95
CA ILE A 262 -23.39 -7.32 3.87
C ILE A 262 -22.60 -8.55 4.34
N LYS A 263 -21.98 -8.52 5.54
CA LYS A 263 -21.23 -9.67 6.08
C LYS A 263 -22.09 -10.91 6.29
N GLN A 264 -23.35 -10.75 6.68
CA GLN A 264 -24.28 -11.89 6.80
C GLN A 264 -24.51 -12.59 5.46
N ILE A 265 -24.63 -11.81 4.38
CA ILE A 265 -24.82 -12.37 3.03
C ILE A 265 -23.52 -12.99 2.48
N THR A 266 -22.36 -12.40 2.78
CA THR A 266 -21.06 -12.89 2.26
C THR A 266 -20.65 -14.26 2.77
N THR A 267 -21.33 -14.80 3.77
CA THR A 267 -21.15 -16.20 4.20
C THR A 267 -21.63 -17.21 3.14
N ILE A 268 -22.53 -16.78 2.25
CA ILE A 268 -23.15 -17.63 1.22
C ILE A 268 -22.66 -17.24 -0.18
N SER A 269 -22.65 -15.95 -0.51
CA SER A 269 -22.27 -15.47 -1.84
C SER A 269 -21.45 -14.20 -1.76
N THR A 270 -20.46 -14.07 -2.64
CA THR A 270 -19.72 -12.81 -2.81
C THR A 270 -20.56 -11.72 -3.47
N ASP A 271 -21.58 -12.11 -4.22
CA ASP A 271 -22.45 -11.18 -4.93
C ASP A 271 -23.75 -10.99 -4.15
N VAL A 272 -24.16 -9.75 -3.99
CA VAL A 272 -25.31 -9.34 -3.21
C VAL A 272 -26.28 -8.53 -4.07
N LYS A 273 -27.56 -8.89 -3.99
CA LYS A 273 -28.66 -8.08 -4.47
C LYS A 273 -29.15 -7.20 -3.33
N ILE A 274 -29.24 -5.91 -3.57
CA ILE A 274 -29.70 -4.91 -2.60
C ILE A 274 -30.96 -4.26 -3.15
N THR A 275 -32.07 -4.38 -2.41
CA THR A 275 -33.35 -3.77 -2.75
C THR A 275 -33.65 -2.65 -1.77
N PHE A 276 -33.75 -1.43 -2.28
CA PHE A 276 -34.13 -0.25 -1.51
C PHE A 276 -35.64 -0.08 -1.60
N LEU A 277 -36.31 -0.07 -0.46
CA LEU A 277 -37.72 0.22 -0.27
C LEU A 277 -37.82 1.51 0.55
N ASN A 278 -39.05 2.05 0.68
CA ASN A 278 -39.31 3.33 1.35
C ASN A 278 -38.61 3.48 2.72
N ASP A 279 -38.66 2.48 3.57
CA ASP A 279 -38.18 2.48 4.96
C ASP A 279 -37.25 1.30 5.32
N THR A 280 -36.96 0.45 4.34
CA THR A 280 -36.18 -0.78 4.55
C THR A 280 -35.21 -1.02 3.39
N ILE A 281 -34.05 -1.58 3.68
CA ILE A 281 -33.12 -2.09 2.68
C ILE A 281 -32.97 -3.60 2.88
N ILE A 282 -33.21 -4.37 1.83
CA ILE A 282 -33.13 -5.83 1.83
C ILE A 282 -31.86 -6.26 1.12
N PHE A 283 -31.13 -7.19 1.70
CA PHE A 283 -29.94 -7.81 1.16
C PHE A 283 -30.20 -9.29 0.91
N GLU A 284 -29.93 -9.77 -0.29
CA GLU A 284 -30.15 -11.17 -0.70
C GLU A 284 -28.89 -11.69 -1.39
N SER A 285 -28.52 -12.95 -1.13
CA SER A 285 -27.44 -13.62 -1.84
C SER A 285 -27.80 -13.88 -3.29
N LEU A 286 -26.83 -13.74 -4.19
CA LEU A 286 -26.92 -14.24 -5.55
C LEU A 286 -26.08 -15.50 -5.65
N SER A 287 -26.73 -16.65 -5.59
CA SER A 287 -26.09 -17.98 -5.63
C SER A 287 -26.89 -18.91 -6.52
N ASP A 288 -26.19 -19.74 -7.30
CA ASP A 288 -26.78 -20.74 -8.19
C ASP A 288 -27.12 -22.08 -7.48
N ASP A 289 -26.70 -22.25 -6.22
CA ASP A 289 -26.68 -23.53 -5.50
C ASP A 289 -27.90 -23.81 -4.62
N ASN A 290 -29.04 -23.15 -4.81
CA ASN A 290 -30.22 -23.22 -3.95
C ASN A 290 -29.97 -22.93 -2.45
N ILE A 291 -28.86 -22.26 -2.16
CA ILE A 291 -28.52 -21.76 -0.81
C ILE A 291 -28.80 -20.26 -0.81
N GLU A 292 -29.71 -19.82 0.03
CA GLU A 292 -30.14 -18.44 0.08
C GLU A 292 -29.78 -17.82 1.44
N ALA A 293 -29.33 -16.58 1.43
CA ALA A 293 -29.23 -15.72 2.59
C ALA A 293 -30.04 -14.45 2.33
N LYS A 294 -30.76 -14.00 3.33
CA LYS A 294 -31.56 -12.77 3.29
C LYS A 294 -31.46 -12.08 4.64
N THR A 295 -31.25 -10.78 4.62
CA THR A 295 -31.31 -9.92 5.80
C THR A 295 -31.87 -8.56 5.42
N GLU A 296 -32.36 -7.80 6.38
CA GLU A 296 -32.92 -6.48 6.17
C GLU A 296 -32.46 -5.49 7.26
N ILE A 297 -32.39 -4.23 6.90
CA ILE A 297 -32.14 -3.14 7.84
C ILE A 297 -33.17 -2.05 7.68
N ASN A 298 -33.62 -1.47 8.79
CA ASN A 298 -34.50 -0.30 8.78
C ASN A 298 -33.67 0.94 8.40
N SER A 299 -34.04 1.56 7.28
CA SER A 299 -33.41 2.79 6.77
C SER A 299 -34.39 3.51 5.85
N ILE A 300 -34.65 4.77 6.15
CA ILE A 300 -35.53 5.60 5.31
C ILE A 300 -34.79 5.91 4.00
N THR A 301 -35.29 5.43 2.89
CA THR A 301 -34.73 5.64 1.55
C THR A 301 -35.56 6.55 0.67
N GLY A 302 -36.89 6.61 0.93
CA GLY A 302 -37.86 7.37 0.13
C GLY A 302 -38.24 6.74 -1.21
N PHE A 303 -37.76 5.53 -1.53
CA PHE A 303 -38.14 4.82 -2.76
C PHE A 303 -39.56 4.24 -2.64
N VAL A 304 -40.53 4.84 -3.34
CA VAL A 304 -41.94 4.35 -3.40
C VAL A 304 -42.02 3.04 -4.20
N THR A 305 -41.23 2.90 -5.25
CA THR A 305 -41.06 1.67 -6.01
C THR A 305 -39.72 1.03 -5.69
N PRO A 306 -39.63 -0.31 -5.60
CA PRO A 306 -38.38 -0.97 -5.31
C PRO A 306 -37.25 -0.56 -6.28
N PHE A 307 -36.13 -0.10 -5.74
CA PHE A 307 -34.93 0.16 -6.52
C PHE A 307 -33.89 -0.93 -6.22
N ILE A 308 -33.44 -1.62 -7.26
CA ILE A 308 -32.60 -2.82 -7.10
C ILE A 308 -31.25 -2.61 -7.74
N ILE A 309 -30.18 -2.98 -7.03
CA ILE A 309 -28.83 -3.14 -7.58
C ILE A 309 -28.27 -4.51 -7.19
N ALA A 310 -27.42 -5.05 -8.04
CA ALA A 310 -26.61 -6.21 -7.71
C ALA A 310 -25.13 -5.83 -7.80
N VAL A 311 -24.32 -6.29 -6.86
CA VAL A 311 -22.93 -5.87 -6.77
C VAL A 311 -22.07 -6.92 -6.04
N ASN A 312 -20.79 -6.98 -6.40
CA ASN A 312 -19.83 -7.73 -5.59
C ASN A 312 -19.65 -7.04 -4.23
N SER A 313 -19.99 -7.74 -3.16
CA SER A 313 -20.00 -7.25 -1.78
C SER A 313 -18.64 -6.71 -1.33
N ARG A 314 -17.54 -7.25 -1.85
CA ARG A 314 -16.19 -6.81 -1.54
C ARG A 314 -15.98 -5.33 -1.89
N TYR A 315 -16.57 -4.85 -2.98
CA TYR A 315 -16.42 -3.45 -3.39
C TYR A 315 -17.01 -2.48 -2.37
N LEU A 316 -18.18 -2.87 -1.80
CA LEU A 316 -18.82 -2.11 -0.74
C LEU A 316 -18.02 -2.18 0.57
N LEU A 317 -17.59 -3.39 0.96
CA LEU A 317 -16.85 -3.60 2.20
C LEU A 317 -15.47 -2.90 2.18
N ASP A 318 -14.78 -2.92 1.04
CA ASP A 318 -13.49 -2.23 0.89
C ASP A 318 -13.66 -0.71 1.11
N PHE A 319 -14.70 -0.09 0.54
CA PHE A 319 -15.03 1.31 0.80
C PHE A 319 -15.39 1.54 2.27
N LEU A 320 -16.33 0.77 2.80
CA LEU A 320 -16.83 0.93 4.16
C LEU A 320 -15.73 0.74 5.22
N ASN A 321 -14.78 -0.16 5.00
CA ASN A 321 -13.68 -0.40 5.93
C ASN A 321 -12.60 0.69 5.89
N THR A 322 -12.55 1.53 4.86
CA THR A 322 -11.55 2.59 4.72
C THR A 322 -12.04 3.98 5.14
N ILE A 323 -13.34 4.21 5.21
CA ILE A 323 -13.90 5.48 5.68
C ILE A 323 -13.87 5.56 7.22
N ASN A 324 -13.69 6.77 7.75
CA ASN A 324 -13.71 7.02 9.19
C ASN A 324 -15.08 7.46 9.72
N SER A 325 -15.95 8.00 8.86
CA SER A 325 -17.27 8.48 9.20
C SER A 325 -18.21 7.32 9.60
N SER A 326 -19.17 7.60 10.48
CA SER A 326 -20.22 6.66 10.87
C SER A 326 -21.33 6.52 9.80
N GLU A 327 -21.41 7.50 8.91
CA GLU A 327 -22.36 7.58 7.81
C GLU A 327 -21.64 7.90 6.51
N PHE A 328 -22.25 7.54 5.39
CA PHE A 328 -21.74 7.82 4.05
C PHE A 328 -22.89 8.05 3.07
N ASN A 329 -22.62 8.62 1.91
CA ASN A 329 -23.59 8.81 0.86
C ASN A 329 -23.49 7.72 -0.21
N ILE A 330 -24.64 7.20 -0.65
CA ILE A 330 -24.75 6.40 -1.87
C ILE A 330 -25.59 7.18 -2.90
N GLY A 331 -25.00 7.35 -4.09
CA GLY A 331 -25.64 8.03 -5.22
C GLY A 331 -26.09 7.03 -6.28
N LEU A 332 -27.38 7.01 -6.60
CA LEU A 332 -28.03 6.03 -7.48
C LEU A 332 -28.72 6.73 -8.64
N ASN A 333 -28.56 6.21 -9.87
CA ASN A 333 -29.19 6.74 -11.08
C ASN A 333 -30.19 5.76 -11.71
N ASP A 334 -29.70 4.57 -12.01
CA ASP A 334 -30.45 3.47 -12.62
C ASP A 334 -29.82 2.14 -12.15
N SER A 335 -30.60 1.07 -12.12
CA SER A 335 -30.17 -0.26 -11.62
C SER A 335 -28.95 -0.82 -12.40
N ASN A 336 -28.83 -0.51 -13.66
CA ASN A 336 -27.76 -1.01 -14.54
C ASN A 336 -26.64 0.00 -14.78
N LEU A 337 -26.73 1.19 -14.21
CA LEU A 337 -25.69 2.23 -14.32
C LEU A 337 -24.75 2.24 -13.11
N PRO A 338 -23.52 2.71 -13.27
CA PRO A 338 -22.61 2.88 -12.16
C PRO A 338 -23.22 3.73 -11.04
N PHE A 339 -23.04 3.30 -9.82
CA PHE A 339 -23.43 4.05 -8.63
C PHE A 339 -22.22 4.55 -7.87
N VAL A 340 -22.40 5.54 -7.02
CA VAL A 340 -21.31 6.23 -6.32
C VAL A 340 -21.45 6.07 -4.81
N LEU A 341 -20.37 5.63 -4.15
CA LEU A 341 -20.20 5.73 -2.70
C LEU A 341 -19.33 6.95 -2.42
N ASN A 342 -19.71 7.78 -1.46
CA ASN A 342 -19.00 9.01 -1.16
C ASN A 342 -18.89 9.27 0.35
N ASP A 343 -17.68 9.62 0.79
CA ASP A 343 -17.38 10.10 2.14
C ASP A 343 -16.39 11.27 2.04
N GLY A 344 -16.91 12.49 2.15
CA GLY A 344 -16.11 13.70 2.03
C GLY A 344 -15.34 13.81 0.72
N ASN A 345 -14.02 13.73 0.80
CA ASN A 345 -13.09 13.81 -0.34
C ASN A 345 -12.83 12.46 -1.03
N PHE A 346 -13.44 11.38 -0.54
CA PHE A 346 -13.27 10.03 -1.07
C PHE A 346 -14.53 9.56 -1.81
N LYS A 347 -14.36 9.09 -3.04
CA LYS A 347 -15.41 8.53 -3.89
C LYS A 347 -15.02 7.17 -4.42
N THR A 348 -15.98 6.26 -4.45
CA THR A 348 -15.85 5.00 -5.18
C THR A 348 -17.02 4.85 -6.15
N VAL A 349 -16.72 4.78 -7.43
CA VAL A 349 -17.70 4.45 -8.48
C VAL A 349 -17.70 2.95 -8.65
N VAL A 350 -18.85 2.30 -8.60
CA VAL A 350 -18.99 0.84 -8.68
C VAL A 350 -19.90 0.48 -9.82
N MET A 351 -19.46 -0.47 -10.65
CA MET A 351 -20.27 -1.07 -11.71
C MET A 351 -21.19 -2.13 -11.10
N PRO A 352 -22.51 -2.04 -11.31
CA PRO A 352 -23.42 -3.09 -10.88
C PRO A 352 -23.24 -4.36 -11.71
N ILE A 353 -23.68 -5.48 -11.16
CA ILE A 353 -23.90 -6.74 -11.88
C ILE A 353 -25.29 -6.66 -12.54
N VAL A 354 -25.36 -6.99 -13.81
CA VAL A 354 -26.65 -7.05 -14.53
C VAL A 354 -27.33 -8.37 -14.18
N ILE A 355 -28.52 -8.31 -13.61
CA ILE A 355 -29.36 -9.44 -13.19
C ILE A 355 -30.63 -9.52 -14.03
#